data_587500bbddc37180b741e593c36ab124
#
_entry.id   587500bbddc37180b741e593c36ab124
#
_cell.length_a   1.000
_cell.length_b   1.000
_cell.length_c   1.000
_cell.angle_alpha   90.00
_cell.angle_beta   90.00
_cell.angle_gamma   90.00
#
_symmetry.space_group_name_H-M   'P 1'
#
loop_
_entity.id
_entity.type
_entity.pdbx_description
1 polymer ?
#
loop_
_entity_poly.entity_id
_entity_poly.type
_entity_poly.pdbx_seq_one_letter_code
_entity_poly.pdbx_strand_id
1 'polypeptide(L)'
;MPTRPGLLDCVERYFAAAPLPDARIETAGALDVPIGDPAWPHPARPRPGAGPVTTDDVVAAVAMQEAAGLPPALEWVQERSPGTAAAAAAAGLCADDMPLLVAADPVELLLPAGVRLYVVGADDPELPRYQRVAAIAFAHPGGRADVREAPLDTSPEAQARTAALRERIATGRTVMMVAVENGEPVAVGSHQPVDVDGTEVSEIVGVATLPRLRARGLGAGLASALVAHARETADMAFLVAGDDDVARVYERVGFARLATVGVAEPPDDED
;
A
#
# COMPACT_ATOMS: atom_id res chain seq x y z
N MET A 1 -17.83 18.46 -3.55
CA MET A 1 -17.19 17.14 -3.41
C MET A 1 -17.62 16.23 -4.56
N PRO A 2 -16.72 15.46 -5.17
CA PRO A 2 -17.10 14.49 -6.17
C PRO A 2 -18.06 13.45 -5.57
N THR A 3 -18.89 12.86 -6.40
CA THR A 3 -19.82 11.80 -5.97
C THR A 3 -19.05 10.51 -5.67
N ARG A 4 -19.62 9.61 -4.84
CA ARG A 4 -19.00 8.29 -4.55
C ARG A 4 -18.56 7.52 -5.82
N PRO A 5 -19.38 7.43 -6.89
CA PRO A 5 -18.94 6.83 -8.16
C PRO A 5 -17.72 7.52 -8.77
N GLY A 6 -17.65 8.84 -8.77
CA GLY A 6 -16.52 9.59 -9.30
C GLY A 6 -15.23 9.39 -8.50
N LEU A 7 -15.32 9.21 -7.17
CA LEU A 7 -14.17 8.87 -6.33
C LEU A 7 -13.64 7.46 -6.66
N LEU A 8 -14.52 6.47 -6.86
CA LEU A 8 -14.13 5.13 -7.26
C LEU A 8 -13.49 5.11 -8.65
N ASP A 9 -14.03 5.86 -9.62
CA ASP A 9 -13.42 5.98 -10.95
C ASP A 9 -12.01 6.57 -10.86
N CYS A 10 -11.79 7.48 -9.93
CA CYS A 10 -10.48 8.09 -9.68
C CYS A 10 -9.50 7.08 -9.08
N VAL A 11 -9.93 6.26 -8.11
CA VAL A 11 -9.11 5.19 -7.52
C VAL A 11 -8.74 4.13 -8.55
N GLU A 12 -9.70 3.66 -9.38
CA GLU A 12 -9.40 2.66 -10.42
C GLU A 12 -8.39 3.18 -11.44
N ARG A 13 -8.51 4.45 -11.85
CA ARG A 13 -7.53 5.09 -12.73
C ARG A 13 -6.17 5.25 -12.06
N TYR A 14 -6.13 5.59 -10.77
CA TYR A 14 -4.89 5.58 -9.99
C TYR A 14 -4.23 4.20 -10.03
N PHE A 15 -4.97 3.15 -9.73
CA PHE A 15 -4.48 1.78 -9.75
C PHE A 15 -3.98 1.32 -11.13
N ALA A 16 -4.57 1.82 -12.20
CA ALA A 16 -4.10 1.54 -13.56
C ALA A 16 -2.84 2.35 -13.92
N ALA A 17 -2.69 3.56 -13.39
CA ALA A 17 -1.57 4.45 -13.70
C ALA A 17 -0.32 4.21 -12.82
N ALA A 18 -0.50 3.82 -11.56
CA ALA A 18 0.57 3.66 -10.58
C ALA A 18 1.71 2.69 -11.02
N PRO A 19 1.45 1.57 -11.73
CA PRO A 19 2.50 0.68 -12.19
C PRO A 19 3.28 1.20 -13.40
N LEU A 20 2.72 2.09 -14.21
CA LEU A 20 3.28 2.46 -15.51
C LEU A 20 4.73 2.96 -15.49
N PRO A 21 5.21 3.71 -14.47
CA PRO A 21 6.61 4.11 -14.41
C PRO A 21 7.58 2.96 -14.10
N ASP A 22 7.10 1.87 -13.52
CA ASP A 22 7.92 0.78 -12.97
C ASP A 22 7.78 -0.53 -13.75
N ALA A 23 6.71 -0.70 -14.55
CA ALA A 23 6.35 -1.95 -15.18
C ALA A 23 5.78 -1.77 -16.58
N ARG A 24 6.01 -2.76 -17.46
CA ARG A 24 5.20 -2.91 -18.66
C ARG A 24 3.91 -3.64 -18.31
N ILE A 25 2.83 -3.26 -18.94
CA ILE A 25 1.53 -3.92 -18.72
C ILE A 25 1.34 -5.01 -19.77
N GLU A 26 1.22 -6.24 -19.32
CA GLU A 26 0.75 -7.37 -20.13
C GLU A 26 -0.71 -7.68 -19.80
N THR A 27 -1.37 -8.51 -20.58
CA THR A 27 -2.79 -8.81 -20.38
C THR A 27 -3.03 -10.30 -20.28
N ALA A 28 -3.83 -10.73 -19.31
CA ALA A 28 -4.35 -12.07 -19.15
C ALA A 28 -5.90 -12.00 -19.18
N GLY A 29 -6.50 -12.18 -20.33
CA GLY A 29 -7.97 -12.03 -20.50
C GLY A 29 -8.46 -10.65 -20.06
N ALA A 30 -9.26 -10.62 -19.00
CA ALA A 30 -9.80 -9.39 -18.41
C ALA A 30 -8.86 -8.69 -17.42
N LEU A 31 -7.67 -9.24 -17.15
CA LEU A 31 -6.69 -8.69 -16.21
C LEU A 31 -5.56 -7.96 -16.93
N ASP A 32 -5.13 -6.83 -16.34
CA ASP A 32 -3.85 -6.19 -16.60
C ASP A 32 -2.83 -6.74 -15.60
N VAL A 33 -1.67 -7.16 -16.11
CA VAL A 33 -0.59 -7.81 -15.35
C VAL A 33 0.67 -6.96 -15.46
N PRO A 34 1.00 -6.15 -14.46
CA PRO A 34 2.24 -5.38 -14.46
C PRO A 34 3.45 -6.30 -14.30
N ILE A 35 4.38 -6.23 -15.24
CA ILE A 35 5.63 -6.99 -15.23
C ILE A 35 6.80 -6.00 -15.11
N GLY A 36 7.40 -5.94 -13.93
CA GLY A 36 8.45 -5.00 -13.56
C GLY A 36 9.53 -5.59 -12.67
N ASP A 37 10.17 -4.76 -11.86
CA ASP A 37 11.20 -5.17 -10.92
C ASP A 37 10.59 -5.98 -9.74
N PRO A 38 11.07 -7.20 -9.45
CA PRO A 38 10.65 -7.97 -8.28
C PRO A 38 10.88 -7.25 -6.94
N ALA A 39 11.78 -6.28 -6.88
CA ALA A 39 11.99 -5.46 -5.68
C ALA A 39 10.83 -4.49 -5.40
N TRP A 40 9.98 -4.22 -6.40
CA TRP A 40 8.78 -3.39 -6.28
C TRP A 40 7.63 -3.96 -7.12
N PRO A 41 7.06 -5.09 -6.71
CA PRO A 41 6.00 -5.76 -7.45
C PRO A 41 4.69 -4.98 -7.40
N HIS A 42 3.90 -5.10 -8.46
CA HIS A 42 2.53 -4.60 -8.52
C HIS A 42 1.56 -5.77 -8.74
N PRO A 43 0.39 -5.80 -8.09
CA PRO A 43 -0.61 -6.84 -8.29
C PRO A 43 -1.25 -6.77 -9.68
N ALA A 44 -1.72 -7.88 -10.19
CA ALA A 44 -2.60 -7.91 -11.35
C ALA A 44 -3.99 -7.35 -10.98
N ARG A 45 -4.66 -6.68 -11.92
CA ARG A 45 -5.93 -5.98 -11.66
C ARG A 45 -6.91 -6.14 -12.81
N PRO A 46 -8.23 -6.15 -12.56
CA PRO A 46 -9.22 -6.08 -13.63
C PRO A 46 -9.01 -4.83 -14.49
N ARG A 47 -8.95 -5.04 -15.81
CA ARG A 47 -8.79 -3.94 -16.76
C ARG A 47 -10.10 -3.18 -16.89
N PRO A 48 -10.07 -1.83 -16.77
CA PRO A 48 -11.26 -0.98 -16.91
C PRO A 48 -11.99 -1.25 -18.24
N GLY A 49 -13.29 -1.52 -18.16
CA GLY A 49 -14.11 -1.80 -19.34
C GLY A 49 -13.96 -3.20 -19.96
N ALA A 50 -13.12 -4.07 -19.39
CA ALA A 50 -13.11 -5.50 -19.75
C ALA A 50 -14.36 -6.22 -19.20
N GLY A 51 -14.59 -7.44 -19.69
CA GLY A 51 -15.64 -8.32 -19.17
C GLY A 51 -15.33 -8.82 -17.74
N PRO A 52 -16.20 -9.68 -17.20
CA PRO A 52 -15.94 -10.32 -15.90
C PRO A 52 -14.64 -11.13 -15.93
N VAL A 53 -13.90 -11.08 -14.82
CA VAL A 53 -12.70 -11.91 -14.63
C VAL A 53 -13.11 -13.38 -14.50
N THR A 54 -12.42 -14.23 -15.22
CA THR A 54 -12.62 -15.69 -15.19
C THR A 54 -11.49 -16.39 -14.44
N THR A 55 -11.70 -17.63 -14.05
CA THR A 55 -10.65 -18.46 -13.43
C THR A 55 -9.45 -18.63 -14.36
N ASP A 56 -9.69 -18.79 -15.67
CA ASP A 56 -8.60 -18.94 -16.67
C ASP A 56 -7.77 -17.66 -16.78
N ASP A 57 -8.38 -16.48 -16.66
CA ASP A 57 -7.66 -15.19 -16.62
C ASP A 57 -6.73 -15.13 -15.41
N VAL A 58 -7.21 -15.56 -14.23
CA VAL A 58 -6.42 -15.58 -13.00
C VAL A 58 -5.26 -16.56 -13.12
N VAL A 59 -5.50 -17.79 -13.58
CA VAL A 59 -4.44 -18.79 -13.79
C VAL A 59 -3.37 -18.27 -14.77
N ALA A 60 -3.78 -17.62 -15.85
CA ALA A 60 -2.85 -17.04 -16.79
C ALA A 60 -2.04 -15.87 -16.17
N ALA A 61 -2.67 -14.99 -15.37
CA ALA A 61 -2.00 -13.88 -14.70
C ALA A 61 -0.96 -14.38 -13.69
N VAL A 62 -1.30 -15.38 -12.87
CA VAL A 62 -0.38 -16.03 -11.92
C VAL A 62 0.83 -16.61 -12.65
N ALA A 63 0.60 -17.38 -13.72
CA ALA A 63 1.68 -17.96 -14.52
C ALA A 63 2.62 -16.90 -15.13
N MET A 64 2.09 -15.74 -15.54
CA MET A 64 2.88 -14.62 -16.07
C MET A 64 3.72 -13.97 -14.98
N GLN A 65 3.16 -13.75 -13.78
CA GLN A 65 3.88 -13.21 -12.62
C GLN A 65 5.01 -14.16 -12.20
N GLU A 66 4.74 -15.45 -12.04
CA GLU A 66 5.74 -16.46 -11.68
C GLU A 66 6.87 -16.56 -12.72
N ALA A 67 6.52 -16.56 -14.01
CA ALA A 67 7.52 -16.57 -15.09
C ALA A 67 8.43 -15.33 -15.09
N ALA A 68 7.95 -14.22 -14.52
CA ALA A 68 8.71 -12.99 -14.34
C ALA A 68 9.45 -12.92 -12.99
N GLY A 69 9.34 -13.93 -12.13
CA GLY A 69 9.91 -13.93 -10.79
C GLY A 69 9.19 -12.99 -9.82
N LEU A 70 7.94 -12.65 -10.11
CA LEU A 70 7.10 -11.81 -9.25
C LEU A 70 6.24 -12.69 -8.34
N PRO A 71 5.93 -12.23 -7.11
CA PRO A 71 4.94 -12.90 -6.27
C PRO A 71 3.56 -12.81 -6.92
N PRO A 72 2.81 -13.94 -7.03
CA PRO A 72 1.45 -13.90 -7.51
C PRO A 72 0.56 -13.08 -6.58
N ALA A 73 -0.08 -12.06 -7.12
CA ALA A 73 -1.00 -11.20 -6.38
C ALA A 73 -2.04 -10.59 -7.31
N LEU A 74 -3.30 -10.57 -6.86
CA LEU A 74 -4.39 -9.86 -7.51
C LEU A 74 -4.98 -8.84 -6.54
N GLU A 75 -5.44 -7.71 -7.10
CA GLU A 75 -6.16 -6.69 -6.34
C GLU A 75 -7.27 -6.07 -7.20
N TRP A 76 -8.45 -5.85 -6.61
CA TRP A 76 -9.60 -5.29 -7.32
C TRP A 76 -10.53 -4.53 -6.40
N VAL A 77 -11.32 -3.59 -6.95
CA VAL A 77 -12.42 -2.97 -6.24
C VAL A 77 -13.65 -3.88 -6.34
N GLN A 78 -14.13 -4.40 -5.20
CA GLN A 78 -15.24 -5.36 -5.14
C GLN A 78 -16.52 -4.85 -5.81
N GLU A 79 -16.85 -3.58 -5.62
CA GLU A 79 -18.04 -2.95 -6.20
C GLU A 79 -17.99 -2.82 -7.72
N ARG A 80 -16.78 -2.96 -8.31
CA ARG A 80 -16.54 -2.88 -9.76
C ARG A 80 -16.37 -4.24 -10.42
N SER A 81 -15.80 -5.19 -9.69
CA SER A 81 -15.50 -6.55 -10.18
C SER A 81 -15.93 -7.62 -9.15
N PRO A 82 -17.22 -7.74 -8.84
CA PRO A 82 -17.70 -8.58 -7.73
C PRO A 82 -17.46 -10.09 -7.94
N GLY A 83 -17.22 -10.54 -9.17
CA GLY A 83 -16.94 -11.94 -9.49
C GLY A 83 -15.49 -12.36 -9.30
N THR A 84 -14.56 -11.42 -9.13
CA THR A 84 -13.11 -11.68 -9.09
C THR A 84 -12.71 -12.56 -7.93
N ALA A 85 -13.29 -12.36 -6.72
CA ALA A 85 -13.04 -13.21 -5.56
C ALA A 85 -13.31 -14.70 -5.83
N ALA A 86 -14.44 -15.01 -6.48
CA ALA A 86 -14.78 -16.38 -6.83
C ALA A 86 -13.83 -16.97 -7.88
N ALA A 87 -13.41 -16.17 -8.86
CA ALA A 87 -12.44 -16.59 -9.87
C ALA A 87 -11.05 -16.85 -9.25
N ALA A 88 -10.59 -15.98 -8.33
CA ALA A 88 -9.34 -16.14 -7.61
C ALA A 88 -9.35 -17.41 -6.72
N ALA A 89 -10.41 -17.62 -5.96
CA ALA A 89 -10.56 -18.83 -5.13
C ALA A 89 -10.58 -20.10 -5.97
N ALA A 90 -11.26 -20.10 -7.13
CA ALA A 90 -11.28 -21.23 -8.04
C ALA A 90 -9.90 -21.49 -8.71
N ALA A 91 -9.05 -20.49 -8.79
CA ALA A 91 -7.65 -20.60 -9.23
C ALA A 91 -6.68 -21.00 -8.10
N GLY A 92 -7.16 -21.21 -6.87
CA GLY A 92 -6.35 -21.65 -5.73
C GLY A 92 -5.73 -20.53 -4.89
N LEU A 93 -6.15 -19.28 -5.08
CA LEU A 93 -5.71 -18.14 -4.26
C LEU A 93 -6.63 -17.95 -3.06
N CYS A 94 -6.09 -17.44 -1.96
CA CYS A 94 -6.83 -16.97 -0.80
C CYS A 94 -7.18 -15.50 -1.01
N ALA A 95 -8.46 -15.16 -0.86
CA ALA A 95 -8.95 -13.80 -1.06
C ALA A 95 -9.41 -13.20 0.26
N ASP A 96 -8.96 -11.95 0.53
CA ASP A 96 -9.34 -11.14 1.67
C ASP A 96 -9.97 -9.82 1.21
N ASP A 97 -10.89 -9.30 2.03
CA ASP A 97 -11.55 -8.03 1.82
C ASP A 97 -10.94 -6.95 2.72
N MET A 98 -10.46 -5.87 2.09
CA MET A 98 -9.81 -4.75 2.78
C MET A 98 -10.62 -3.44 2.61
N PRO A 99 -10.89 -2.69 3.69
CA PRO A 99 -11.57 -1.40 3.58
C PRO A 99 -10.79 -0.38 2.75
N LEU A 100 -11.41 0.20 1.74
CA LEU A 100 -10.92 1.35 0.99
C LEU A 100 -11.49 2.64 1.58
N LEU A 101 -10.61 3.56 1.97
CA LEU A 101 -10.99 4.81 2.61
C LEU A 101 -10.42 6.01 1.85
N VAL A 102 -11.17 7.11 1.83
CA VAL A 102 -10.73 8.40 1.27
C VAL A 102 -10.60 9.44 2.37
N ALA A 103 -9.59 10.29 2.29
CA ALA A 103 -9.41 11.40 3.21
C ALA A 103 -10.47 12.49 2.93
N ALA A 104 -11.62 12.39 3.59
CA ALA A 104 -12.78 13.26 3.37
C ALA A 104 -12.66 14.58 4.15
N ASP A 105 -12.34 14.49 5.43
CA ASP A 105 -12.21 15.64 6.34
C ASP A 105 -11.03 15.41 7.28
N PRO A 106 -9.78 15.56 6.78
CA PRO A 106 -8.58 15.23 7.53
C PRO A 106 -8.47 16.05 8.81
N VAL A 107 -8.19 15.37 9.90
CA VAL A 107 -7.98 15.94 11.22
C VAL A 107 -6.49 16.00 11.50
N GLU A 108 -5.96 17.18 11.82
CA GLU A 108 -4.57 17.32 12.27
C GLU A 108 -4.39 16.71 13.66
N LEU A 109 -3.59 15.66 13.74
CA LEU A 109 -3.23 15.01 14.98
C LEU A 109 -1.74 15.21 15.27
N LEU A 110 -1.46 15.72 16.46
CA LEU A 110 -0.08 15.85 16.90
C LEU A 110 0.48 14.50 17.32
N LEU A 111 1.75 14.28 17.01
CA LEU A 111 2.51 13.15 17.52
C LEU A 111 2.71 13.29 19.04
N PRO A 112 2.91 12.18 19.77
CA PRO A 112 3.25 12.22 21.19
C PRO A 112 4.48 13.08 21.48
N ALA A 113 4.50 13.71 22.66
CA ALA A 113 5.64 14.52 23.09
C ALA A 113 6.95 13.71 23.04
N GLY A 114 8.02 14.31 22.52
CA GLY A 114 9.32 13.66 22.34
C GLY A 114 9.49 12.89 21.03
N VAL A 115 8.42 12.75 20.24
CA VAL A 115 8.48 12.16 18.89
C VAL A 115 8.67 13.29 17.86
N ARG A 116 9.61 13.09 16.94
CA ARG A 116 9.85 13.99 15.82
C ARG A 116 9.52 13.30 14.51
N LEU A 117 9.01 14.05 13.56
CA LEU A 117 8.69 13.57 12.21
C LEU A 117 9.68 14.14 11.21
N TYR A 118 10.11 13.31 10.28
CA TYR A 118 11.01 13.68 9.19
C TYR A 118 10.48 13.15 7.86
N VAL A 119 10.60 13.95 6.80
CA VAL A 119 10.49 13.47 5.42
C VAL A 119 11.85 12.88 5.06
N VAL A 120 11.84 11.65 4.56
CA VAL A 120 13.05 10.87 4.27
C VAL A 120 13.58 11.24 2.90
N GLY A 121 14.87 11.59 2.84
CA GLY A 121 15.57 11.85 1.57
C GLY A 121 16.03 10.56 0.90
N ALA A 122 16.21 10.60 -0.42
CA ALA A 122 16.68 9.44 -1.20
C ALA A 122 18.06 8.95 -0.75
N ASP A 123 18.94 9.86 -0.33
CA ASP A 123 20.31 9.51 0.12
C ASP A 123 20.42 9.21 1.61
N ASP A 124 19.28 9.14 2.33
CA ASP A 124 19.28 8.85 3.76
C ASP A 124 19.92 7.47 4.04
N PRO A 125 21.03 7.40 4.81
CA PRO A 125 21.69 6.13 5.12
C PRO A 125 20.86 5.22 6.03
N GLU A 126 19.86 5.77 6.74
CA GLU A 126 19.02 5.03 7.69
C GLU A 126 17.83 4.31 7.02
N LEU A 127 17.64 4.45 5.69
CA LEU A 127 16.53 3.79 4.97
C LEU A 127 16.36 2.30 5.31
N PRO A 128 17.43 1.46 5.41
CA PRO A 128 17.26 0.07 5.81
C PRO A 128 16.66 -0.10 7.22
N ARG A 129 16.93 0.84 8.14
CA ARG A 129 16.33 0.82 9.48
C ARG A 129 14.85 1.18 9.45
N TYR A 130 14.45 2.09 8.57
CA TYR A 130 13.04 2.45 8.38
C TYR A 130 12.26 1.30 7.78
N GLN A 131 12.81 0.62 6.78
CA GLN A 131 12.21 -0.59 6.19
C GLN A 131 12.08 -1.72 7.23
N ARG A 132 13.06 -1.87 8.14
CA ARG A 132 12.97 -2.83 9.25
C ARG A 132 11.79 -2.53 10.18
N VAL A 133 11.47 -1.25 10.46
CA VAL A 133 10.28 -0.90 11.26
C VAL A 133 9.02 -1.43 10.62
N ALA A 134 8.87 -1.24 9.30
CA ALA A 134 7.73 -1.76 8.54
C ALA A 134 7.71 -3.30 8.58
N ALA A 135 8.83 -3.97 8.29
CA ALA A 135 8.93 -5.42 8.27
C ALA A 135 8.53 -6.03 9.64
N ILE A 136 9.06 -5.51 10.76
CA ILE A 136 8.69 -5.97 12.10
C ILE A 136 7.19 -5.74 12.38
N ALA A 137 6.66 -4.60 11.98
CA ALA A 137 5.28 -4.25 12.27
C ALA A 137 4.30 -5.14 11.49
N PHE A 138 4.56 -5.42 10.21
CA PHE A 138 3.70 -6.26 9.37
C PHE A 138 3.83 -7.75 9.69
N ALA A 139 5.02 -8.22 10.09
CA ALA A 139 5.19 -9.60 10.57
C ALA A 139 4.47 -9.87 11.91
N HIS A 140 4.01 -8.83 12.62
CA HIS A 140 3.32 -8.96 13.90
C HIS A 140 2.04 -8.12 13.88
N PRO A 141 1.00 -8.54 13.14
CA PRO A 141 -0.27 -7.83 13.10
C PRO A 141 -0.96 -7.82 14.47
N GLY A 142 -1.95 -6.93 14.65
CA GLY A 142 -2.73 -6.83 15.87
C GLY A 142 -2.20 -5.80 16.88
N GLY A 143 -2.47 -6.03 18.15
CA GLY A 143 -2.26 -5.08 19.25
C GLY A 143 -0.80 -4.88 19.66
N ARG A 144 -0.62 -4.30 20.84
CA ARG A 144 0.70 -4.09 21.43
C ARG A 144 1.34 -5.43 21.81
N ALA A 145 2.59 -5.64 21.39
CA ALA A 145 3.37 -6.82 21.72
C ALA A 145 4.83 -6.45 21.99
N ASP A 146 5.47 -7.17 22.91
CA ASP A 146 6.91 -7.07 23.16
C ASP A 146 7.64 -8.02 22.21
N VAL A 147 8.03 -7.48 21.06
CA VAL A 147 8.72 -8.21 20.00
C VAL A 147 10.18 -7.86 20.02
N ARG A 148 11.03 -8.86 20.06
CA ARG A 148 12.48 -8.68 19.95
C ARG A 148 12.81 -8.18 18.53
N GLU A 149 13.52 -7.07 18.43
CA GLU A 149 13.96 -6.54 17.15
C GLU A 149 14.99 -7.48 16.49
N ALA A 150 14.67 -7.93 15.29
CA ALA A 150 15.61 -8.68 14.46
C ALA A 150 16.77 -7.78 13.99
N PRO A 151 17.95 -8.34 13.68
CA PRO A 151 19.01 -7.61 12.99
C PRO A 151 18.53 -7.02 11.67
N LEU A 152 19.27 -6.06 11.12
CA LEU A 152 19.01 -5.57 9.76
C LEU A 152 19.19 -6.73 8.76
N ASP A 153 18.21 -6.87 7.88
CA ASP A 153 18.35 -7.75 6.72
C ASP A 153 19.31 -7.11 5.72
N THR A 154 20.40 -7.81 5.41
CA THR A 154 21.42 -7.39 4.46
C THR A 154 21.50 -8.29 3.24
N SER A 155 20.47 -9.11 3.00
CA SER A 155 20.34 -9.95 1.82
C SER A 155 20.36 -9.14 0.53
N PRO A 156 20.71 -9.74 -0.60
CA PRO A 156 20.62 -9.08 -1.91
C PRO A 156 19.23 -8.54 -2.20
N GLU A 157 18.20 -9.26 -1.80
CA GLU A 157 16.80 -8.90 -1.96
C GLU A 157 16.44 -7.65 -1.12
N ALA A 158 16.92 -7.56 0.12
CA ALA A 158 16.75 -6.38 0.97
C ALA A 158 17.47 -5.16 0.41
N GLN A 159 18.67 -5.36 -0.14
CA GLN A 159 19.44 -4.30 -0.80
C GLN A 159 18.73 -3.82 -2.08
N ALA A 160 18.16 -4.73 -2.88
CA ALA A 160 17.40 -4.39 -4.08
C ALA A 160 16.14 -3.58 -3.70
N ARG A 161 15.37 -4.00 -2.68
CA ARG A 161 14.21 -3.24 -2.17
C ARG A 161 14.61 -1.84 -1.69
N THR A 162 15.74 -1.72 -1.02
CA THR A 162 16.26 -0.40 -0.59
C THR A 162 16.64 0.48 -1.78
N ALA A 163 17.27 -0.09 -2.80
CA ALA A 163 17.63 0.63 -4.03
C ALA A 163 16.38 1.11 -4.79
N ALA A 164 15.38 0.25 -4.96
CA ALA A 164 14.11 0.60 -5.58
C ALA A 164 13.39 1.73 -4.81
N LEU A 165 13.35 1.65 -3.47
CA LEU A 165 12.77 2.72 -2.65
C LEU A 165 13.51 4.04 -2.80
N ARG A 166 14.87 4.02 -2.84
CA ARG A 166 15.68 5.22 -3.08
C ARG A 166 15.34 5.90 -4.40
N GLU A 167 15.25 5.11 -5.46
CA GLU A 167 14.88 5.63 -6.78
C GLU A 167 13.48 6.24 -6.78
N ARG A 168 12.52 5.60 -6.14
CA ARG A 168 11.15 6.12 -6.03
C ARG A 168 11.08 7.41 -5.23
N ILE A 169 11.85 7.54 -4.14
CA ILE A 169 11.96 8.78 -3.38
C ILE A 169 12.64 9.87 -4.22
N ALA A 170 13.75 9.55 -4.89
CA ALA A 170 14.50 10.50 -5.73
C ALA A 170 13.65 11.06 -6.88
N THR A 171 12.73 10.26 -7.42
CA THR A 171 11.84 10.65 -8.52
C THR A 171 10.48 11.19 -8.07
N GLY A 172 10.25 11.30 -6.75
CA GLY A 172 8.99 11.80 -6.19
C GLY A 172 7.81 10.81 -6.27
N ARG A 173 8.03 9.58 -6.74
CA ARG A 173 6.97 8.54 -6.81
C ARG A 173 6.60 7.96 -5.45
N THR A 174 7.43 8.21 -4.44
CA THR A 174 7.17 7.87 -3.05
C THR A 174 7.69 8.98 -2.17
N VAL A 175 6.85 9.47 -1.27
CA VAL A 175 7.25 10.35 -0.17
C VAL A 175 7.15 9.54 1.11
N MET A 176 8.28 9.25 1.72
CA MET A 176 8.35 8.49 2.97
C MET A 176 8.51 9.43 4.15
N MET A 177 7.80 9.15 5.23
CA MET A 177 7.97 9.81 6.52
C MET A 177 8.34 8.82 7.61
N VAL A 178 9.19 9.27 8.54
CA VAL A 178 9.60 8.50 9.71
C VAL A 178 9.35 9.29 10.98
N ALA A 179 8.74 8.65 11.97
CA ALA A 179 8.64 9.16 13.34
C ALA A 179 9.79 8.59 14.17
N VAL A 180 10.53 9.47 14.84
CA VAL A 180 11.72 9.15 15.63
C VAL A 180 11.52 9.58 17.08
N GLU A 181 11.77 8.68 18.02
CA GLU A 181 11.74 8.91 19.45
C GLU A 181 13.10 8.53 20.05
N ASN A 182 13.73 9.45 20.79
CA ASN A 182 15.07 9.24 21.40
C ASN A 182 16.17 8.78 20.40
N GLY A 183 16.11 9.24 19.16
CA GLY A 183 17.05 8.85 18.09
C GLY A 183 16.73 7.54 17.39
N GLU A 184 15.67 6.83 17.80
CA GLU A 184 15.28 5.54 17.20
C GLU A 184 14.02 5.69 16.34
N PRO A 185 13.96 5.10 15.14
CA PRO A 185 12.74 5.07 14.33
C PRO A 185 11.69 4.19 15.00
N VAL A 186 10.48 4.73 15.17
CA VAL A 186 9.40 4.08 15.93
C VAL A 186 8.14 3.84 15.08
N ALA A 187 7.96 4.62 14.04
CA ALA A 187 6.90 4.42 13.06
C ALA A 187 7.33 4.98 11.70
N VAL A 188 6.82 4.38 10.64
CA VAL A 188 7.08 4.77 9.24
C VAL A 188 5.79 4.75 8.45
N GLY A 189 5.78 5.44 7.33
CA GLY A 189 4.70 5.39 6.36
C GLY A 189 5.07 6.21 5.14
N SER A 190 4.30 6.04 4.08
CA SER A 190 4.55 6.74 2.83
C SER A 190 3.25 7.19 2.19
N HIS A 191 3.35 8.12 1.25
CA HIS A 191 2.32 8.31 0.26
C HIS A 191 2.92 8.25 -1.15
N GLN A 192 2.11 7.87 -2.12
CA GLN A 192 2.52 7.65 -3.50
C GLN A 192 1.68 8.53 -4.43
N PRO A 193 2.20 9.69 -4.86
CA PRO A 193 1.50 10.57 -5.78
C PRO A 193 1.53 10.03 -7.20
N VAL A 194 0.41 10.14 -7.91
CA VAL A 194 0.23 9.77 -9.31
C VAL A 194 -0.68 10.79 -9.98
N ASP A 195 -0.25 11.33 -11.13
CA ASP A 195 -1.12 12.10 -11.99
C ASP A 195 -2.09 11.19 -12.73
N VAL A 196 -3.36 11.44 -12.57
CA VAL A 196 -4.46 10.71 -13.20
C VAL A 196 -5.25 11.70 -14.07
N ASP A 197 -4.87 11.80 -15.34
CA ASP A 197 -5.51 12.70 -16.31
C ASP A 197 -5.56 14.18 -15.85
N GLY A 198 -4.49 14.67 -15.23
CA GLY A 198 -4.39 16.02 -14.69
C GLY A 198 -5.01 16.21 -13.31
N THR A 199 -5.38 15.13 -12.65
CA THR A 199 -5.79 15.11 -11.23
C THR A 199 -4.70 14.39 -10.43
N GLU A 200 -4.06 15.08 -9.51
CA GLU A 200 -3.06 14.45 -8.64
C GLU A 200 -3.76 13.64 -7.55
N VAL A 201 -3.49 12.34 -7.50
CA VAL A 201 -4.06 11.40 -6.52
C VAL A 201 -2.93 10.75 -5.76
N SER A 202 -3.08 10.58 -4.45
CA SER A 202 -2.03 9.97 -3.63
C SER A 202 -2.58 8.87 -2.73
N GLU A 203 -1.98 7.70 -2.80
CA GLU A 203 -2.27 6.59 -1.89
C GLU A 203 -1.37 6.66 -0.67
N ILE A 204 -1.95 6.58 0.53
CA ILE A 204 -1.22 6.44 1.79
C ILE A 204 -0.96 4.95 2.01
N VAL A 205 0.32 4.57 2.09
CA VAL A 205 0.73 3.17 2.16
C VAL A 205 1.74 2.92 3.27
N GLY A 206 1.84 1.68 3.72
CA GLY A 206 2.91 1.20 4.57
C GLY A 206 2.97 1.88 5.94
N VAL A 207 1.86 2.40 6.47
CA VAL A 207 1.83 3.02 7.81
C VAL A 207 2.01 1.93 8.86
N ALA A 208 3.16 1.95 9.51
CA ALA A 208 3.61 0.92 10.42
C ALA A 208 4.16 1.52 11.72
N THR A 209 3.81 0.92 12.85
CA THR A 209 4.33 1.28 14.17
C THR A 209 4.90 0.05 14.85
N LEU A 210 6.10 0.15 15.41
CA LEU A 210 6.70 -0.95 16.16
C LEU A 210 5.70 -1.52 17.19
N PRO A 211 5.50 -2.85 17.25
CA PRO A 211 4.46 -3.48 18.08
C PRO A 211 4.47 -3.03 19.54
N ARG A 212 5.65 -2.89 20.14
CA ARG A 212 5.82 -2.44 21.55
C ARG A 212 5.34 -1.00 21.80
N LEU A 213 5.20 -0.20 20.74
CA LEU A 213 4.86 1.24 20.82
C LEU A 213 3.46 1.55 20.27
N ARG A 214 2.68 0.53 19.89
CA ARG A 214 1.28 0.70 19.46
C ARG A 214 0.39 1.26 20.57
N ALA A 215 -0.80 1.73 20.20
CA ALA A 215 -1.78 2.36 21.08
C ALA A 215 -1.29 3.66 21.77
N ARG A 216 -0.28 4.32 21.20
CA ARG A 216 0.24 5.63 21.67
C ARG A 216 -0.13 6.79 20.73
N GLY A 217 -0.92 6.52 19.68
CA GLY A 217 -1.28 7.54 18.68
C GLY A 217 -0.23 7.77 17.58
N LEU A 218 0.88 7.01 17.55
CA LEU A 218 1.96 7.17 16.56
C LEU A 218 1.46 6.97 15.13
N GLY A 219 0.77 5.86 14.86
CA GLY A 219 0.24 5.57 13.52
C GLY A 219 -0.80 6.59 13.05
N ALA A 220 -1.70 7.02 13.94
CA ALA A 220 -2.71 8.03 13.63
C ALA A 220 -2.08 9.40 13.34
N GLY A 221 -1.12 9.83 14.18
CA GLY A 221 -0.40 11.09 13.97
C GLY A 221 0.45 11.09 12.69
N LEU A 222 1.11 9.96 12.39
CA LEU A 222 1.87 9.80 11.15
C LEU A 222 0.95 9.81 9.92
N ALA A 223 -0.18 9.10 9.95
CA ALA A 223 -1.15 9.11 8.86
C ALA A 223 -1.73 10.50 8.63
N SER A 224 -2.06 11.23 9.70
CA SER A 224 -2.48 12.63 9.62
C SER A 224 -1.43 13.51 8.92
N ALA A 225 -0.16 13.37 9.27
CA ALA A 225 0.92 14.13 8.65
C ALA A 225 1.15 13.76 7.19
N LEU A 226 1.06 12.46 6.83
CA LEU A 226 1.15 12.00 5.44
C LEU A 226 0.02 12.58 4.58
N VAL A 227 -1.21 12.59 5.09
CA VAL A 227 -2.35 13.21 4.40
C VAL A 227 -2.14 14.71 4.23
N ALA A 228 -1.68 15.41 5.28
CA ALA A 228 -1.41 16.85 5.21
C ALA A 228 -0.37 17.16 4.12
N HIS A 229 0.72 16.41 4.08
CA HIS A 229 1.75 16.54 3.06
C HIS A 229 1.25 16.18 1.65
N ALA A 230 0.53 15.06 1.50
CA ALA A 230 -0.04 14.66 0.22
C ALA A 230 -0.97 15.75 -0.35
N ARG A 231 -1.77 16.40 0.50
CA ARG A 231 -2.70 17.46 0.10
C ARG A 231 -2.06 18.80 -0.26
N GLU A 232 -0.76 18.96 -0.09
CA GLU A 232 -0.05 20.13 -0.61
C GLU A 232 -0.06 20.14 -2.16
N THR A 233 -0.14 18.96 -2.78
CA THR A 233 -0.14 18.81 -4.24
C THR A 233 -1.32 17.95 -4.75
N ALA A 234 -1.80 16.99 -3.97
CA ALA A 234 -2.84 16.06 -4.41
C ALA A 234 -4.26 16.57 -4.14
N ASP A 235 -5.10 16.41 -5.15
CA ASP A 235 -6.54 16.71 -5.08
C ASP A 235 -7.30 15.66 -4.24
N MET A 236 -6.75 14.44 -4.19
CA MET A 236 -7.35 13.31 -3.47
C MET A 236 -6.26 12.48 -2.80
N ALA A 237 -6.51 12.09 -1.54
CA ALA A 237 -5.73 11.09 -0.85
C ALA A 237 -6.64 9.95 -0.38
N PHE A 238 -6.17 8.71 -0.50
CA PHE A 238 -6.90 7.52 -0.08
C PHE A 238 -5.94 6.48 0.51
N LEU A 239 -6.48 5.42 1.08
CA LEU A 239 -5.73 4.24 1.55
C LEU A 239 -6.59 2.97 1.50
N VAL A 240 -5.91 1.83 1.51
CA VAL A 240 -6.50 0.53 1.79
C VAL A 240 -6.03 0.09 3.18
N ALA A 241 -6.98 -0.16 4.07
CA ALA A 241 -6.69 -0.60 5.44
C ALA A 241 -6.65 -2.13 5.50
N GLY A 242 -5.71 -2.70 6.25
CA GLY A 242 -5.55 -4.16 6.32
C GLY A 242 -6.74 -4.90 6.93
N ASP A 243 -7.51 -4.22 7.79
CA ASP A 243 -8.73 -4.76 8.40
C ASP A 243 -9.64 -3.65 8.93
N ASP A 244 -10.79 -4.03 9.49
CA ASP A 244 -11.78 -3.11 10.07
C ASP A 244 -11.27 -2.38 11.32
N ASP A 245 -10.39 -2.98 12.13
CA ASP A 245 -9.85 -2.33 13.32
C ASP A 245 -8.85 -1.25 12.92
N VAL A 246 -8.04 -1.51 11.90
CA VAL A 246 -7.14 -0.53 11.29
C VAL A 246 -7.94 0.59 10.61
N ALA A 247 -9.01 0.25 9.88
CA ALA A 247 -9.89 1.25 9.26
C ALA A 247 -10.46 2.25 10.28
N ARG A 248 -10.89 1.77 11.46
CA ARG A 248 -11.38 2.64 12.55
C ARG A 248 -10.31 3.60 13.09
N VAL A 249 -9.03 3.27 12.97
CA VAL A 249 -7.95 4.23 13.32
C VAL A 249 -7.96 5.37 12.31
N TYR A 250 -8.08 5.08 11.02
CA TYR A 250 -8.08 6.09 9.96
C TYR A 250 -9.37 6.92 9.96
N GLU A 251 -10.52 6.34 10.27
CA GLU A 251 -11.77 7.09 10.43
C GLU A 251 -11.63 8.22 11.49
N ARG A 252 -10.88 7.97 12.56
CA ARG A 252 -10.60 8.99 13.59
C ARG A 252 -9.69 10.13 13.14
N VAL A 253 -8.94 9.92 12.06
CA VAL A 253 -8.11 10.97 11.43
C VAL A 253 -8.76 11.59 10.20
N GLY A 254 -10.07 11.36 10.01
CA GLY A 254 -10.88 12.04 9.00
C GLY A 254 -11.00 11.32 7.66
N PHE A 255 -10.67 10.02 7.62
CA PHE A 255 -11.01 9.19 6.47
C PHE A 255 -12.47 8.71 6.55
N ALA A 256 -13.08 8.53 5.39
CA ALA A 256 -14.39 7.94 5.23
C ALA A 256 -14.31 6.69 4.35
N ARG A 257 -15.05 5.64 4.71
CA ARG A 257 -15.13 4.42 3.90
C ARG A 257 -15.77 4.73 2.55
N LEU A 258 -15.08 4.30 1.50
CA LEU A 258 -15.52 4.48 0.13
C LEU A 258 -16.02 3.17 -0.48
N ALA A 259 -15.25 2.09 -0.35
CA ALA A 259 -15.49 0.81 -0.99
C ALA A 259 -14.74 -0.32 -0.26
N THR A 260 -14.65 -1.47 -0.90
CA THR A 260 -13.86 -2.62 -0.48
C THR A 260 -12.86 -2.98 -1.59
N VAL A 261 -11.62 -3.21 -1.22
CA VAL A 261 -10.61 -3.79 -2.09
C VAL A 261 -10.47 -5.27 -1.76
N GLY A 262 -10.66 -6.13 -2.76
CA GLY A 262 -10.29 -7.53 -2.65
C GLY A 262 -8.81 -7.70 -2.99
N VAL A 263 -8.12 -8.50 -2.19
CA VAL A 263 -6.73 -8.91 -2.42
C VAL A 263 -6.68 -10.42 -2.44
N ALA A 264 -5.99 -11.02 -3.42
CA ALA A 264 -5.83 -12.46 -3.45
C ALA A 264 -4.37 -12.85 -3.72
N GLU A 265 -3.87 -13.76 -2.89
CA GLU A 265 -2.49 -14.27 -2.90
C GLU A 265 -2.51 -15.80 -2.74
N PRO A 266 -1.42 -16.51 -3.06
CA PRO A 266 -1.30 -17.91 -2.72
C PRO A 266 -1.51 -18.14 -1.22
N PRO A 267 -2.06 -19.29 -0.80
CA PRO A 267 -2.11 -19.64 0.61
C PRO A 267 -0.70 -19.63 1.20
N ASP A 268 -0.59 -19.18 2.46
CA ASP A 268 0.68 -19.29 3.20
C ASP A 268 1.11 -20.76 3.22
N ASP A 269 2.39 -21.02 2.92
CA ASP A 269 2.94 -22.35 3.12
C ASP A 269 2.81 -22.69 4.62
N GLU A 270 1.89 -23.59 4.98
CA GLU A 270 1.83 -24.13 6.33
C GLU A 270 3.14 -24.90 6.60
N ASP A 271 4.00 -24.34 7.45
CA ASP A 271 5.16 -25.01 8.05
C ASP A 271 4.73 -26.10 9.07
#